data_fc0e9a16bf44d5dd527c0b9107dd4959
#
_entry.id   fc0e9a16bf44d5dd527c0b9107dd4959
#
_cell.length_a   1.000
_cell.length_b   1.000
_cell.length_c   1.000
_cell.angle_alpha   90.00
_cell.angle_beta   90.00
_cell.angle_gamma   90.00
#
_symmetry.space_group_name_H-M   'P 1'
#
loop_
_entity.id
_entity.type
_entity.pdbx_description
1 polymer ?
#
loop_
_entity_poly.entity_id
_entity_poly.type
_entity_poly.pdbx_seq_one_letter_code
_entity_poly.pdbx_strand_id
1 'polypeptide(L)'
;MPDQASAHGGPDALGVPLHDFSTNANACGPCPVAFAALQQADRQHYPDPAYTRLRALLAGFHGVDVERIVIAASASEFIHRITAHAARSGLRRAVSPAHGYGDYARAARNWGLDCGTGQAMAPALHWACEPASPLGMADAALAAWVQRQGDGALRVLDCAYAPLRLDGQATAL
;
A
#
# COMPACT_ATOMS: atom_id res chain seq x y z
N MET A 1 -2.60 12.94 -24.64
CA MET A 1 -2.36 11.49 -24.50
C MET A 1 -3.55 10.92 -23.79
N PRO A 2 -4.24 9.88 -24.31
CA PRO A 2 -5.29 9.24 -23.55
C PRO A 2 -4.67 8.71 -22.25
N ASP A 3 -5.33 8.96 -21.16
CA ASP A 3 -5.01 8.44 -19.84
C ASP A 3 -4.93 6.92 -19.95
N GLN A 4 -3.73 6.36 -19.88
CA GLN A 4 -3.59 4.92 -19.73
C GLN A 4 -4.14 4.64 -18.34
N ALA A 5 -5.42 4.29 -18.29
CA ALA A 5 -6.03 3.78 -17.09
C ALA A 5 -5.08 2.70 -16.55
N SER A 6 -4.57 2.91 -15.33
CA SER A 6 -3.73 1.94 -14.64
C SER A 6 -4.51 0.64 -14.62
N ALA A 7 -4.14 -0.31 -15.49
CA ALA A 7 -4.79 -1.61 -15.55
C ALA A 7 -4.48 -2.34 -14.25
N HIS A 8 -5.48 -2.48 -13.40
CA HIS A 8 -5.41 -3.44 -12.31
C HIS A 8 -5.49 -4.84 -12.92
N GLY A 9 -4.75 -5.79 -12.35
CA GLY A 9 -4.89 -7.19 -12.72
C GLY A 9 -6.29 -7.72 -12.41
N GLY A 10 -6.60 -8.88 -12.92
CA GLY A 10 -7.87 -9.57 -12.72
C GLY A 10 -8.69 -9.70 -14.00
N PRO A 11 -9.96 -10.14 -13.89
CA PRO A 11 -10.87 -10.31 -15.02
C PRO A 11 -11.09 -8.99 -15.77
N ASP A 12 -11.24 -9.09 -17.08
CA ASP A 12 -11.61 -7.99 -17.96
C ASP A 12 -12.95 -8.29 -18.68
N ALA A 13 -13.26 -7.53 -19.73
CA ALA A 13 -14.48 -7.74 -20.53
C ALA A 13 -14.56 -9.11 -21.20
N LEU A 14 -13.46 -9.85 -21.33
CA LEU A 14 -13.39 -11.21 -21.87
C LEU A 14 -13.54 -12.28 -20.78
N GLY A 15 -13.58 -11.88 -19.51
CA GLY A 15 -13.72 -12.76 -18.35
C GLY A 15 -12.41 -13.10 -17.67
N VAL A 16 -12.36 -14.24 -17.00
CA VAL A 16 -11.18 -14.75 -16.31
C VAL A 16 -10.30 -15.52 -17.29
N PRO A 17 -9.02 -15.15 -17.48
CA PRO A 17 -8.13 -15.91 -18.35
C PRO A 17 -7.81 -17.29 -17.75
N LEU A 18 -7.54 -18.27 -18.63
CA LEU A 18 -7.17 -19.63 -18.20
C LEU A 18 -5.92 -19.62 -17.31
N HIS A 19 -4.98 -18.74 -17.60
CA HIS A 19 -3.75 -18.52 -16.82
C HIS A 19 -3.66 -17.04 -16.47
N ASP A 20 -4.00 -16.68 -15.23
CA ASP A 20 -3.93 -15.31 -14.73
C ASP A 20 -2.59 -15.08 -13.99
N PHE A 21 -1.72 -14.29 -14.61
CA PHE A 21 -0.45 -13.83 -14.00
C PHE A 21 -0.54 -12.37 -13.54
N SER A 22 -1.72 -11.77 -13.57
CA SER A 22 -1.92 -10.36 -13.24
C SER A 22 -2.34 -10.13 -11.79
N THR A 23 -2.68 -11.20 -11.06
CA THR A 23 -3.09 -11.14 -9.65
C THR A 23 -2.36 -12.17 -8.80
N ASN A 24 -2.28 -11.89 -7.49
CA ASN A 24 -1.77 -12.83 -6.48
C ASN A 24 -2.94 -13.54 -5.75
N ALA A 25 -4.02 -13.86 -6.48
CA ALA A 25 -5.15 -14.58 -5.92
C ALA A 25 -4.72 -15.98 -5.43
N ASN A 26 -5.21 -16.38 -4.24
CA ASN A 26 -4.92 -17.70 -3.70
C ASN A 26 -5.71 -18.76 -4.47
N ALA A 27 -5.01 -19.62 -5.20
CA ALA A 27 -5.64 -20.72 -5.95
C ALA A 27 -6.38 -21.75 -5.06
N CYS A 28 -6.05 -21.82 -3.77
CA CYS A 28 -6.77 -22.66 -2.78
C CYS A 28 -8.07 -22.02 -2.29
N GLY A 29 -8.44 -20.85 -2.79
CA GLY A 29 -9.62 -20.11 -2.37
C GLY A 29 -9.44 -19.32 -1.06
N PRO A 30 -10.54 -18.78 -0.51
CA PRO A 30 -10.51 -17.95 0.70
C PRO A 30 -10.15 -18.78 1.94
N CYS A 31 -9.54 -18.12 2.93
CA CYS A 31 -9.32 -18.73 4.25
C CYS A 31 -10.68 -19.18 4.86
N PRO A 32 -10.88 -20.46 5.20
CA PRO A 32 -12.16 -20.95 5.69
C PRO A 32 -12.66 -20.25 6.97
N VAL A 33 -11.75 -19.94 7.88
CA VAL A 33 -12.09 -19.23 9.13
C VAL A 33 -12.56 -17.80 8.85
N ALA A 34 -11.87 -17.07 7.98
CA ALA A 34 -12.26 -15.71 7.57
C ALA A 34 -13.61 -15.74 6.84
N PHE A 35 -13.80 -16.70 5.94
CA PHE A 35 -15.06 -16.86 5.21
C PHE A 35 -16.23 -17.13 6.16
N ALA A 36 -16.08 -18.05 7.13
CA ALA A 36 -17.10 -18.33 8.13
C ALA A 36 -17.42 -17.09 8.99
N ALA A 37 -16.41 -16.33 9.40
CA ALA A 37 -16.61 -15.08 10.15
C ALA A 37 -17.40 -14.05 9.35
N LEU A 38 -17.13 -13.91 8.03
CA LEU A 38 -17.90 -13.03 7.15
C LEU A 38 -19.39 -13.44 7.05
N GLN A 39 -19.67 -14.75 6.99
CA GLN A 39 -21.05 -15.24 6.96
C GLN A 39 -21.82 -14.95 8.23
N GLN A 40 -21.14 -14.90 9.38
CA GLN A 40 -21.72 -14.65 10.71
C GLN A 40 -21.69 -13.17 11.11
N ALA A 41 -21.08 -12.31 10.29
CA ALA A 41 -20.98 -10.88 10.62
C ALA A 41 -22.37 -10.22 10.70
N ASP A 42 -22.53 -9.32 11.64
CA ASP A 42 -23.73 -8.48 11.74
C ASP A 42 -23.83 -7.57 10.51
N ARG A 43 -24.95 -7.68 9.80
CA ARG A 43 -25.24 -6.90 8.58
C ARG A 43 -26.37 -5.90 8.78
N GLN A 44 -26.91 -5.81 9.99
CA GLN A 44 -28.06 -4.95 10.29
C GLN A 44 -27.64 -3.62 10.89
N HIS A 45 -26.51 -3.59 11.59
CA HIS A 45 -26.03 -2.41 12.28
C HIS A 45 -24.79 -1.82 11.60
N TYR A 46 -24.63 -0.50 11.74
CA TYR A 46 -23.38 0.14 11.34
C TYR A 46 -22.22 -0.35 12.22
N PRO A 47 -21.03 -0.53 11.65
CA PRO A 47 -19.84 -0.87 12.44
C PRO A 47 -19.48 0.27 13.40
N ASP A 48 -18.72 -0.07 14.44
CA ASP A 48 -18.11 0.93 15.32
C ASP A 48 -17.25 1.91 14.50
N PRO A 49 -17.60 3.21 14.45
CA PRO A 49 -16.90 4.20 13.60
C PRO A 49 -15.46 4.46 14.06
N ALA A 50 -15.11 4.13 15.30
CA ALA A 50 -13.75 4.24 15.83
C ALA A 50 -12.90 2.99 15.57
N TYR A 51 -13.52 1.88 15.08
CA TYR A 51 -12.86 0.59 14.88
C TYR A 51 -12.11 0.11 16.13
N THR A 52 -12.65 0.36 17.33
CA THR A 52 -11.96 0.19 18.62
C THR A 52 -11.32 -1.18 18.76
N ARG A 53 -12.12 -2.24 18.58
CA ARG A 53 -11.64 -3.62 18.70
C ARG A 53 -10.61 -3.98 17.62
N LEU A 54 -10.85 -3.59 16.38
CA LEU A 54 -9.94 -3.88 15.27
C LEU A 54 -8.60 -3.17 15.46
N ARG A 55 -8.61 -1.90 15.84
CA ARG A 55 -7.38 -1.13 16.11
C ARG A 55 -6.59 -1.74 17.26
N ALA A 56 -7.24 -2.15 18.34
CA ALA A 56 -6.57 -2.80 19.48
C ALA A 56 -5.91 -4.13 19.06
N LEU A 57 -6.59 -4.96 18.27
CA LEU A 57 -6.03 -6.22 17.76
C LEU A 57 -4.83 -5.99 16.84
N LEU A 58 -4.91 -5.02 15.93
CA LEU A 58 -3.81 -4.65 15.04
C LEU A 58 -2.61 -4.07 15.81
N ALA A 59 -2.88 -3.23 16.81
CA ALA A 59 -1.83 -2.69 17.68
C ALA A 59 -1.06 -3.80 18.39
N GLY A 60 -1.80 -4.78 18.97
CA GLY A 60 -1.17 -5.96 19.58
C GLY A 60 -0.41 -6.82 18.57
N PHE A 61 -0.95 -7.04 17.39
CA PHE A 61 -0.29 -7.81 16.34
C PHE A 61 1.02 -7.16 15.84
N HIS A 62 1.03 -5.84 15.71
CA HIS A 62 2.20 -5.08 15.25
C HIS A 62 3.12 -4.60 16.38
N GLY A 63 2.76 -4.80 17.65
CA GLY A 63 3.54 -4.34 18.79
C GLY A 63 3.69 -2.81 18.88
N VAL A 64 2.64 -2.07 18.52
CA VAL A 64 2.63 -0.61 18.51
C VAL A 64 1.46 -0.06 19.34
N ASP A 65 1.51 1.22 19.71
CA ASP A 65 0.40 1.89 20.38
C ASP A 65 -0.83 2.00 19.45
N VAL A 66 -2.02 1.89 20.01
CA VAL A 66 -3.29 1.93 19.26
C VAL A 66 -3.50 3.24 18.49
N GLU A 67 -2.95 4.34 18.98
CA GLU A 67 -2.97 5.66 18.34
C GLU A 67 -2.19 5.68 17.02
N ARG A 68 -1.27 4.74 16.83
CA ARG A 68 -0.48 4.59 15.60
C ARG A 68 -1.20 3.77 14.52
N ILE A 69 -2.35 3.18 14.84
CA ILE A 69 -3.14 2.41 13.89
C ILE A 69 -4.18 3.31 13.21
N VAL A 70 -4.07 3.43 11.89
CA VAL A 70 -5.04 4.12 11.03
C VAL A 70 -5.68 3.10 10.10
N ILE A 71 -7.01 3.02 10.11
CA ILE A 71 -7.76 2.12 9.23
C ILE A 71 -8.06 2.81 7.91
N ALA A 72 -7.91 2.05 6.83
CA ALA A 72 -8.28 2.44 5.48
C ALA A 72 -9.14 1.35 4.84
N ALA A 73 -10.03 1.73 3.93
CA ALA A 73 -10.89 0.78 3.24
C ALA A 73 -10.12 -0.11 2.24
N SER A 74 -9.00 0.39 1.73
CA SER A 74 -8.10 -0.32 0.82
C SER A 74 -6.73 0.35 0.80
N ALA A 75 -5.73 -0.33 0.21
CA ALA A 75 -4.43 0.27 -0.08
C ALA A 75 -4.58 1.52 -0.97
N SER A 76 -5.41 1.44 -2.02
CA SER A 76 -5.66 2.59 -2.92
C SER A 76 -6.24 3.80 -2.17
N GLU A 77 -7.20 3.59 -1.28
CA GLU A 77 -7.77 4.67 -0.46
C GLU A 77 -6.69 5.30 0.43
N PHE A 78 -5.89 4.49 1.10
CA PHE A 78 -4.79 4.98 1.93
C PHE A 78 -3.76 5.76 1.09
N ILE A 79 -3.38 5.26 -0.08
CA ILE A 79 -2.44 5.92 -1.00
C ILE A 79 -2.96 7.33 -1.35
N HIS A 80 -4.23 7.47 -1.70
CA HIS A 80 -4.83 8.78 -1.97
C HIS A 80 -4.86 9.67 -0.73
N ARG A 81 -5.20 9.14 0.43
CA ARG A 81 -5.26 9.89 1.70
C ARG A 81 -3.89 10.44 2.11
N ILE A 82 -2.84 9.60 2.08
CA ILE A 82 -1.50 10.04 2.47
C ILE A 82 -0.90 11.01 1.45
N THR A 83 -1.20 10.81 0.16
CA THR A 83 -0.76 11.74 -0.90
C THR A 83 -1.44 13.10 -0.77
N ALA A 84 -2.75 13.13 -0.44
CA ALA A 84 -3.46 14.36 -0.12
C ALA A 84 -2.83 15.09 1.08
N HIS A 85 -2.50 14.34 2.13
CA HIS A 85 -1.80 14.90 3.30
C HIS A 85 -0.45 15.50 2.90
N ALA A 86 0.36 14.79 2.12
CA ALA A 86 1.64 15.26 1.61
C ALA A 86 1.51 16.58 0.84
N ALA A 87 0.54 16.64 -0.11
CA ALA A 87 0.28 17.85 -0.89
C ALA A 87 -0.13 19.04 -0.01
N ARG A 88 -1.02 18.81 0.96
CA ARG A 88 -1.47 19.86 1.91
C ARG A 88 -0.37 20.30 2.88
N SER A 89 0.58 19.44 3.18
CA SER A 89 1.77 19.75 3.98
C SER A 89 2.85 20.50 3.19
N GLY A 90 2.59 20.83 1.93
CA GLY A 90 3.48 21.62 1.08
C GLY A 90 4.47 20.82 0.25
N LEU A 91 4.46 19.49 0.31
CA LEU A 91 5.26 18.68 -0.59
C LEU A 91 4.76 18.84 -2.04
N ARG A 92 5.68 18.91 -2.99
CA ARG A 92 5.37 19.13 -4.41
C ARG A 92 5.75 17.96 -5.30
N ARG A 93 6.40 16.95 -4.74
CA ARG A 93 6.90 15.81 -5.50
C ARG A 93 6.57 14.50 -4.78
N ALA A 94 6.26 13.48 -5.56
CA ALA A 94 6.20 12.09 -5.15
C ALA A 94 7.24 11.27 -5.91
N VAL A 95 7.93 10.39 -5.20
CA VAL A 95 8.94 9.48 -5.75
C VAL A 95 8.51 8.05 -5.47
N SER A 96 8.49 7.22 -6.48
CA SER A 96 8.12 5.82 -6.37
C SER A 96 9.11 4.92 -7.10
N PRO A 97 9.15 3.61 -6.80
CA PRO A 97 9.90 2.65 -7.59
C PRO A 97 9.50 2.70 -9.07
N ALA A 98 10.46 2.48 -9.98
CA ALA A 98 10.23 2.58 -11.43
C ALA A 98 9.12 1.65 -11.93
N HIS A 99 8.97 0.48 -11.31
CA HIS A 99 7.93 -0.51 -11.60
C HIS A 99 6.96 -0.68 -10.42
N GLY A 100 6.79 0.37 -9.60
CA GLY A 100 5.90 0.34 -8.44
C GLY A 100 4.43 0.29 -8.81
N TYR A 101 3.59 0.09 -7.80
CA TYR A 101 2.15 0.05 -7.97
C TYR A 101 1.62 1.35 -8.59
N GLY A 102 0.80 1.23 -9.63
CA GLY A 102 0.35 2.35 -10.45
C GLY A 102 -0.41 3.45 -9.69
N ASP A 103 -1.03 3.10 -8.56
CA ASP A 103 -1.77 4.05 -7.74
C ASP A 103 -0.89 5.11 -7.08
N TYR A 104 0.40 4.85 -6.84
CA TYR A 104 1.30 5.88 -6.31
C TYR A 104 1.39 7.08 -7.27
N ALA A 105 1.67 6.80 -8.54
CA ALA A 105 1.75 7.85 -9.55
C ALA A 105 0.39 8.46 -9.88
N ARG A 106 -0.69 7.66 -9.87
CA ARG A 106 -2.05 8.15 -10.09
C ARG A 106 -2.48 9.12 -8.99
N ALA A 107 -2.29 8.75 -7.72
CA ALA A 107 -2.59 9.62 -6.59
C ALA A 107 -1.77 10.92 -6.64
N ALA A 108 -0.46 10.82 -6.95
CA ALA A 108 0.39 11.99 -7.08
C ALA A 108 -0.13 12.97 -8.13
N ARG A 109 -0.46 12.51 -9.33
CA ARG A 109 -1.06 13.35 -10.38
C ARG A 109 -2.39 13.98 -9.94
N ASN A 110 -3.27 13.20 -9.32
CA ASN A 110 -4.58 13.66 -8.88
C ASN A 110 -4.48 14.75 -7.80
N TRP A 111 -3.42 14.75 -7.01
CA TRP A 111 -3.17 15.73 -5.96
C TRP A 111 -2.15 16.81 -6.36
N GLY A 112 -1.78 16.87 -7.65
CA GLY A 112 -0.92 17.92 -8.20
C GLY A 112 0.54 17.84 -7.76
N LEU A 113 1.04 16.63 -7.44
CA LEU A 113 2.46 16.40 -7.18
C LEU A 113 3.16 15.95 -8.46
N ASP A 114 4.37 16.44 -8.67
CA ASP A 114 5.26 15.94 -9.72
C ASP A 114 5.68 14.50 -9.42
N CYS A 115 5.52 13.61 -10.40
CA CYS A 115 5.91 12.22 -10.27
C CYS A 115 7.36 12.02 -10.72
N GLY A 116 8.13 11.22 -9.97
CA GLY A 116 9.48 10.84 -10.35
C GLY A 116 9.88 9.48 -9.82
N THR A 117 11.00 8.98 -10.33
CA THR A 117 11.68 7.79 -9.85
C THR A 117 13.05 8.16 -9.28
N GLY A 118 13.64 7.29 -8.45
CA GLY A 118 14.97 7.52 -7.89
C GLY A 118 14.96 8.46 -6.67
N GLN A 119 16.03 9.22 -6.49
CA GLN A 119 16.19 10.09 -5.33
C GLN A 119 15.73 11.53 -5.64
N ALA A 120 14.97 12.12 -4.71
CA ALA A 120 14.66 13.55 -4.77
C ALA A 120 15.70 14.36 -4.00
N MET A 121 16.07 15.52 -4.55
CA MET A 121 16.97 16.51 -3.92
C MET A 121 16.24 17.38 -2.89
N ALA A 122 14.92 17.50 -3.00
CA ALA A 122 14.07 18.28 -2.09
C ALA A 122 13.15 17.33 -1.28
N PRO A 123 12.56 17.83 -0.18
CA PRO A 123 11.55 17.08 0.55
C PRO A 123 10.44 16.58 -0.37
N ALA A 124 10.11 15.30 -0.28
CA ALA A 124 9.13 14.65 -1.15
C ALA A 124 8.35 13.56 -0.40
N LEU A 125 7.26 13.11 -0.97
CA LEU A 125 6.61 11.85 -0.60
C LEU A 125 7.38 10.71 -1.28
N HIS A 126 7.99 9.84 -0.50
CA HIS A 126 8.72 8.67 -1.00
C HIS A 126 7.94 7.40 -0.74
N TRP A 127 7.80 6.60 -1.79
CA TRP A 127 7.24 5.25 -1.73
C TRP A 127 8.34 4.21 -1.86
N ALA A 128 8.25 3.17 -1.05
CA ALA A 128 8.94 1.90 -1.24
C ALA A 128 7.95 0.76 -1.05
N CYS A 129 8.22 -0.39 -1.65
CA CYS A 129 7.40 -1.59 -1.53
C CYS A 129 8.29 -2.79 -1.17
N GLU A 130 7.97 -3.48 -0.08
CA GLU A 130 8.80 -4.59 0.41
C GLU A 130 7.92 -5.80 0.80
N PRO A 131 7.99 -6.91 0.07
CA PRO A 131 8.72 -7.14 -1.19
C PRO A 131 8.26 -6.25 -2.33
N ALA A 132 9.20 -5.86 -3.22
CA ALA A 132 8.90 -4.95 -4.32
C ALA A 132 7.98 -5.61 -5.36
N SER A 133 6.94 -4.92 -5.77
CA SER A 133 6.12 -5.32 -6.91
C SER A 133 6.73 -4.77 -8.21
N PRO A 134 6.77 -5.53 -9.34
CA PRO A 134 6.25 -6.90 -9.51
C PRO A 134 7.28 -8.01 -9.24
N LEU A 135 8.53 -7.68 -8.90
CA LEU A 135 9.64 -8.63 -8.93
C LEU A 135 9.81 -9.46 -7.64
N GLY A 136 9.14 -9.11 -6.56
CA GLY A 136 9.26 -9.80 -5.27
C GLY A 136 10.61 -9.60 -4.56
N MET A 137 11.44 -8.68 -5.04
CA MET A 137 12.78 -8.41 -4.50
C MET A 137 12.73 -7.39 -3.37
N ALA A 138 13.83 -7.26 -2.61
CA ALA A 138 14.01 -6.17 -1.66
C ALA A 138 14.04 -4.82 -2.40
N ASP A 139 13.41 -3.79 -1.82
CA ASP A 139 13.45 -2.43 -2.38
C ASP A 139 14.76 -1.74 -2.03
N ALA A 140 15.55 -1.41 -3.04
CA ALA A 140 16.86 -0.77 -2.88
C ALA A 140 16.80 0.60 -2.18
N ALA A 141 15.65 1.27 -2.17
CA ALA A 141 15.49 2.56 -1.50
C ALA A 141 15.53 2.44 0.02
N LEU A 142 15.15 1.30 0.60
CA LEU A 142 15.01 1.13 2.05
C LEU A 142 16.32 1.33 2.80
N ALA A 143 17.42 0.79 2.30
CA ALA A 143 18.74 0.94 2.94
C ALA A 143 19.15 2.42 3.07
N ALA A 144 18.78 3.25 2.09
CA ALA A 144 19.05 4.68 2.12
C ALA A 144 18.09 5.45 3.05
N TRP A 145 16.89 4.94 3.29
CA TRP A 145 15.89 5.61 4.15
C TRP A 145 16.29 5.60 5.62
N VAL A 146 16.85 4.48 6.11
CA VAL A 146 17.28 4.34 7.50
C VAL A 146 18.33 5.41 7.87
N GLN A 147 19.14 5.82 6.90
CA GLN A 147 20.22 6.81 7.12
C GLN A 147 19.77 8.27 6.97
N ARG A 148 18.57 8.54 6.47
CA ARG A 148 18.07 9.89 6.16
C ARG A 148 16.90 10.28 7.05
N GLN A 149 17.18 10.65 8.29
CA GLN A 149 16.19 11.21 9.20
C GLN A 149 16.26 12.74 9.21
N GLY A 150 15.13 13.40 9.40
CA GLY A 150 15.08 14.86 9.61
C GLY A 150 15.17 15.73 8.35
N ASP A 151 15.06 15.15 7.14
CA ASP A 151 15.13 15.87 5.86
C ASP A 151 13.76 16.43 5.39
N GLY A 152 12.73 16.38 6.23
CA GLY A 152 11.38 16.85 5.90
C GLY A 152 10.62 15.98 4.89
N ALA A 153 11.17 14.84 4.47
CA ALA A 153 10.51 13.92 3.58
C ALA A 153 9.48 13.05 4.32
N LEU A 154 8.37 12.76 3.65
CA LEU A 154 7.41 11.76 4.10
C LEU A 154 7.72 10.43 3.41
N ARG A 155 7.94 9.37 4.20
CA ARG A 155 8.29 8.04 3.70
C ARG A 155 7.20 7.04 4.02
N VAL A 156 6.77 6.29 3.02
CA VAL A 156 5.73 5.26 3.14
C VAL A 156 6.27 3.94 2.60
N LEU A 157 6.29 2.94 3.46
CA LEU A 157 6.61 1.57 3.09
C LEU A 157 5.33 0.77 2.90
N ASP A 158 5.11 0.29 1.68
CA ASP A 158 4.03 -0.63 1.35
C ASP A 158 4.48 -2.07 1.61
N CYS A 159 3.83 -2.72 2.57
CA CYS A 159 4.10 -4.09 2.99
C CYS A 159 2.98 -5.06 2.58
N ALA A 160 2.16 -4.72 1.58
CA ALA A 160 1.01 -5.55 1.18
C ALA A 160 1.41 -6.98 0.84
N TYR A 161 2.59 -7.19 0.29
CA TYR A 161 3.11 -8.51 -0.08
C TYR A 161 4.04 -9.16 0.96
N ALA A 162 4.24 -8.54 2.12
CA ALA A 162 5.08 -9.12 3.17
C ALA A 162 4.64 -10.56 3.59
N PRO A 163 3.34 -10.88 3.68
CA PRO A 163 2.89 -12.25 3.98
C PRO A 163 3.20 -13.27 2.88
N LEU A 164 3.51 -12.84 1.67
CA LEU A 164 3.84 -13.71 0.52
C LEU A 164 5.34 -14.00 0.40
N ARG A 165 6.16 -13.46 1.28
CA ARG A 165 7.60 -13.71 1.30
C ARG A 165 7.89 -15.18 1.59
N LEU A 166 8.66 -15.81 0.72
CA LEU A 166 9.03 -17.24 0.84
C LEU A 166 10.34 -17.44 1.61
N ASP A 167 11.25 -16.48 1.52
CA ASP A 167 12.55 -16.51 2.16
C ASP A 167 13.02 -15.10 2.54
N GLY A 168 14.14 -15.04 3.27
CA GLY A 168 14.68 -13.78 3.76
C GLY A 168 13.89 -13.19 4.93
N GLN A 169 14.42 -12.12 5.51
CA GLN A 169 13.78 -11.38 6.60
C GLN A 169 13.24 -10.04 6.11
N ALA A 170 12.16 -9.56 6.74
CA ALA A 170 11.68 -8.22 6.49
C ALA A 170 12.75 -7.19 6.90
N THR A 171 12.88 -6.13 6.11
CA THR A 171 13.72 -4.99 6.51
C THR A 171 13.16 -4.37 7.77
N ALA A 172 13.94 -4.34 8.84
CA ALA A 172 13.58 -3.58 10.04
C ALA A 172 13.71 -2.08 9.75
N LEU A 173 12.67 -1.32 10.04
CA LEU A 173 12.64 0.13 9.96
C LEU A 173 12.65 0.73 11.36
#